data_276889313951196834a72f728f4c5366
#
_entry.id   276889313951196834a72f728f4c5366
#
_cell.length_a   1.000
_cell.length_b   1.000
_cell.length_c   1.000
_cell.angle_alpha   90.00
_cell.angle_beta   90.00
_cell.angle_gamma   90.00
#
_symmetry.space_group_name_H-M   'P 1'
#
loop_
_entity.id
_entity.type
_entity.pdbx_description
1 polymer ?
#
loop_
_entity_poly.entity_id
_entity_poly.type
_entity_poly.pdbx_seq_one_letter_code
_entity_poly.pdbx_strand_id
1 'polypeptide(L)'
;MRRTLLLCSTLLFALSVSAQTSGEDFVRSFYEKYLSEDSRIQNSALQMLTPRLAAKARRLRAEMNVDPFTLTKEITPEMRKSLCVGASENGWFVASFTNCLEDTLLMETICIPVYPEQIEGRWQLAYIATTWEEDLGKLISPLAAPKAIDESSPTKFVETFYQNYATPFAAMDVDAPEQAKRLREKYLTKSLQKVFDSAAEAGEEPVLTHYDLILHGYDFDRSALKSISVKLWDDQEVCVRFVKMGDIETVYIIKVEKTPEGYRIADINELSDDGVPAVDDEPTI
;
A
#
# COMPACT_ATOMS: atom_id res chain seq x y z
N MET A 1 -35.20 -18.35 70.85
CA MET A 1 -35.08 -19.01 69.56
C MET A 1 -35.14 -17.91 68.45
N ARG A 2 -33.99 -17.48 67.94
CA ARG A 2 -33.90 -16.48 66.84
C ARG A 2 -33.52 -17.28 65.60
N ARG A 3 -34.40 -17.28 64.61
CA ARG A 3 -34.12 -17.85 63.27
C ARG A 3 -33.49 -16.75 62.43
N THR A 4 -32.25 -16.95 62.06
CA THR A 4 -31.50 -16.13 61.13
C THR A 4 -31.83 -16.58 59.71
N LEU A 5 -32.49 -15.75 58.94
CA LEU A 5 -32.66 -15.96 57.47
C LEU A 5 -31.38 -15.54 56.77
N LEU A 6 -30.71 -16.49 56.12
CA LEU A 6 -29.63 -16.24 55.17
C LEU A 6 -30.26 -15.92 53.81
N LEU A 7 -30.14 -14.66 53.39
CA LEU A 7 -30.44 -14.26 52.01
C LEU A 7 -29.19 -14.57 51.15
N CYS A 8 -29.26 -15.63 50.35
CA CYS A 8 -28.32 -15.84 49.24
C CYS A 8 -28.70 -14.94 48.07
N SER A 9 -28.03 -13.82 47.95
CA SER A 9 -28.09 -13.02 46.72
C SER A 9 -27.18 -13.64 45.66
N THR A 10 -27.76 -14.42 44.80
CA THR A 10 -27.12 -14.87 43.55
C THR A 10 -26.95 -13.68 42.64
N LEU A 11 -25.76 -13.13 42.58
CA LEU A 11 -25.33 -12.19 41.54
C LEU A 11 -25.26 -12.96 40.22
N LEU A 12 -26.29 -12.84 39.40
CA LEU A 12 -26.23 -13.22 37.97
C LEU A 12 -25.33 -12.20 37.25
N PHE A 13 -24.07 -12.52 37.09
CA PHE A 13 -23.23 -11.91 36.08
C PHE A 13 -23.78 -12.35 34.72
N ALA A 14 -24.60 -11.54 34.12
CA ALA A 14 -24.90 -11.63 32.69
C ALA A 14 -23.61 -11.30 31.93
N LEU A 15 -22.84 -12.33 31.62
CA LEU A 15 -21.80 -12.26 30.60
C LEU A 15 -22.54 -12.00 29.29
N SER A 16 -22.66 -10.74 28.90
CA SER A 16 -22.97 -10.37 27.55
C SER A 16 -21.79 -10.85 26.68
N VAL A 17 -21.90 -12.07 26.18
CA VAL A 17 -21.09 -12.51 25.05
C VAL A 17 -21.55 -11.65 23.88
N SER A 18 -20.91 -10.50 23.69
CA SER A 18 -21.01 -9.79 22.44
C SER A 18 -20.43 -10.73 21.40
N ALA A 19 -21.28 -11.29 20.53
CA ALA A 19 -20.80 -12.07 19.40
C ALA A 19 -19.78 -11.19 18.65
N GLN A 20 -18.53 -11.61 18.71
CA GLN A 20 -17.45 -10.89 18.06
C GLN A 20 -17.72 -10.98 16.56
N THR A 21 -18.12 -9.88 15.95
CA THR A 21 -18.38 -9.79 14.51
C THR A 21 -17.16 -10.32 13.76
N SER A 22 -17.34 -11.21 12.83
CA SER A 22 -16.23 -11.70 12.01
C SER A 22 -15.71 -10.59 11.09
N GLY A 23 -14.46 -10.71 10.61
CA GLY A 23 -13.93 -9.78 9.63
C GLY A 23 -14.80 -9.75 8.35
N GLU A 24 -15.36 -10.88 7.94
CA GLU A 24 -16.29 -10.99 6.80
C GLU A 24 -17.57 -10.20 7.05
N ASP A 25 -18.22 -10.40 8.20
CA ASP A 25 -19.44 -9.68 8.56
C ASP A 25 -19.20 -8.17 8.64
N PHE A 26 -18.02 -7.78 9.13
CA PHE A 26 -17.62 -6.37 9.16
C PHE A 26 -17.47 -5.79 7.75
N VAL A 27 -16.76 -6.47 6.84
CA VAL A 27 -16.58 -6.03 5.44
C VAL A 27 -17.92 -5.99 4.73
N ARG A 28 -18.78 -7.00 4.91
CA ARG A 28 -20.16 -7.01 4.37
C ARG A 28 -20.95 -5.81 4.87
N SER A 29 -20.95 -5.56 6.18
CA SER A 29 -21.64 -4.40 6.77
C SER A 29 -21.11 -3.05 6.26
N PHE A 30 -19.78 -2.96 6.02
CA PHE A 30 -19.20 -1.78 5.39
C PHE A 30 -19.78 -1.55 4.00
N TYR A 31 -19.76 -2.54 3.12
CA TYR A 31 -20.23 -2.39 1.75
C TYR A 31 -21.76 -2.21 1.65
N GLU A 32 -22.56 -2.88 2.50
CA GLU A 32 -24.01 -2.67 2.57
C GLU A 32 -24.35 -1.21 2.89
N LYS A 33 -23.60 -0.59 3.80
CA LYS A 33 -23.76 0.83 4.11
C LYS A 33 -23.20 1.73 3.01
N TYR A 34 -22.02 1.38 2.48
CA TYR A 34 -21.35 2.18 1.48
C TYR A 34 -22.12 2.27 0.17
N LEU A 35 -22.73 1.18 -0.25
CA LEU A 35 -23.58 1.11 -1.44
C LEU A 35 -25.01 1.63 -1.20
N SER A 36 -25.34 2.20 -0.03
CA SER A 36 -26.66 2.74 0.27
C SER A 36 -26.97 4.01 -0.54
N GLU A 37 -28.23 4.20 -0.93
CA GLU A 37 -28.72 5.45 -1.52
C GLU A 37 -28.87 6.57 -0.48
N ASP A 38 -29.04 6.23 0.80
CA ASP A 38 -29.08 7.23 1.87
C ASP A 38 -27.65 7.69 2.19
N SER A 39 -27.36 8.94 1.85
CA SER A 39 -26.07 9.58 2.08
C SER A 39 -25.62 9.55 3.55
N ARG A 40 -26.54 9.54 4.50
CA ARG A 40 -26.22 9.44 5.94
C ARG A 40 -25.69 8.05 6.28
N ILE A 41 -26.30 7.01 5.70
CA ILE A 41 -25.85 5.63 5.88
C ILE A 41 -24.49 5.45 5.18
N GLN A 42 -24.34 5.95 3.96
CA GLN A 42 -23.08 5.93 3.23
C GLN A 42 -21.95 6.65 4.00
N ASN A 43 -22.23 7.83 4.55
CA ASN A 43 -21.28 8.55 5.39
C ASN A 43 -20.91 7.80 6.68
N SER A 44 -21.82 6.98 7.22
CA SER A 44 -21.51 6.13 8.37
C SER A 44 -20.51 5.02 8.04
N ALA A 45 -20.48 4.53 6.79
CA ALA A 45 -19.46 3.59 6.34
C ALA A 45 -18.07 4.22 6.32
N LEU A 46 -17.95 5.50 5.95
CA LEU A 46 -16.66 6.19 5.96
C LEU A 46 -16.04 6.31 7.36
N GLN A 47 -16.86 6.27 8.42
CA GLN A 47 -16.38 6.24 9.80
C GLN A 47 -15.81 4.87 10.22
N MET A 48 -16.02 3.84 9.40
CA MET A 48 -15.47 2.50 9.61
C MET A 48 -14.05 2.36 9.03
N LEU A 49 -13.51 3.39 8.38
CA LEU A 49 -12.16 3.41 7.82
C LEU A 49 -11.13 3.79 8.89
N THR A 50 -9.91 3.25 8.76
CA THR A 50 -8.78 3.84 9.47
C THR A 50 -8.52 5.25 8.94
N PRO A 51 -7.95 6.17 9.76
CA PRO A 51 -7.60 7.52 9.30
C PRO A 51 -6.69 7.50 8.06
N ARG A 52 -5.76 6.53 8.01
CA ARG A 52 -4.84 6.31 6.90
C ARG A 52 -5.59 5.93 5.62
N LEU A 53 -6.49 4.96 5.68
CA LEU A 53 -7.28 4.56 4.50
C LEU A 53 -8.22 5.67 4.05
N ALA A 54 -8.85 6.40 4.98
CA ALA A 54 -9.70 7.54 4.65
C ALA A 54 -8.94 8.64 3.89
N ALA A 55 -7.68 8.92 4.27
CA ALA A 55 -6.82 9.87 3.57
C ALA A 55 -6.43 9.34 2.18
N LYS A 56 -6.00 8.06 2.07
CA LYS A 56 -5.71 7.38 0.81
C LYS A 56 -6.90 7.39 -0.14
N ALA A 57 -8.10 7.06 0.34
CA ALA A 57 -9.30 7.03 -0.48
C ALA A 57 -9.65 8.40 -1.06
N ARG A 58 -9.44 9.49 -0.29
CA ARG A 58 -9.63 10.86 -0.81
C ARG A 58 -8.67 11.18 -1.94
N ARG A 59 -7.39 10.81 -1.79
CA ARG A 59 -6.38 11.00 -2.83
C ARG A 59 -6.70 10.20 -4.07
N LEU A 60 -6.96 8.90 -3.94
CA LEU A 60 -7.30 8.02 -5.06
C LEU A 60 -8.53 8.52 -5.83
N ARG A 61 -9.55 9.00 -5.13
CA ARG A 61 -10.74 9.56 -5.78
C ARG A 61 -10.42 10.79 -6.62
N ALA A 62 -9.50 11.63 -6.16
CA ALA A 62 -9.06 12.81 -6.91
C ALA A 62 -8.20 12.44 -8.14
N GLU A 63 -7.34 11.41 -8.02
CA GLU A 63 -6.42 10.99 -9.07
C GLU A 63 -7.10 10.13 -10.14
N MET A 64 -7.95 9.16 -9.72
CA MET A 64 -8.53 8.16 -10.61
C MET A 64 -9.84 8.61 -11.28
N ASN A 65 -10.48 9.67 -10.79
CA ASN A 65 -11.82 10.14 -11.20
C ASN A 65 -12.91 9.03 -11.11
N VAL A 66 -12.68 8.05 -10.25
CA VAL A 66 -13.63 7.00 -9.87
C VAL A 66 -13.58 6.78 -8.36
N ASP A 67 -14.60 6.14 -7.84
CA ASP A 67 -14.64 5.81 -6.42
C ASP A 67 -13.73 4.61 -6.12
N PRO A 68 -12.78 4.71 -5.18
CA PRO A 68 -11.82 3.65 -4.92
C PRO A 68 -12.42 2.39 -4.28
N PHE A 69 -13.63 2.46 -3.71
CA PHE A 69 -14.32 1.32 -3.13
C PHE A 69 -15.27 0.62 -4.09
N THR A 70 -15.55 1.22 -5.25
CA THR A 70 -16.43 0.65 -6.26
C THR A 70 -15.81 0.56 -7.63
N LEU A 71 -14.71 1.31 -7.88
CA LEU A 71 -14.05 1.49 -9.17
C LEU A 71 -14.98 2.03 -10.26
N THR A 72 -16.05 2.70 -9.85
CA THR A 72 -17.06 3.29 -10.72
C THR A 72 -17.26 4.77 -10.38
N LYS A 73 -17.86 5.52 -11.29
CA LYS A 73 -18.26 6.91 -11.02
C LYS A 73 -19.52 7.00 -10.17
N GLU A 74 -20.40 6.04 -10.33
CA GLU A 74 -21.71 6.02 -9.68
C GLU A 74 -22.00 4.66 -9.05
N ILE A 75 -22.77 4.66 -7.98
CA ILE A 75 -23.26 3.44 -7.33
C ILE A 75 -24.61 3.09 -7.92
N THR A 76 -24.73 1.89 -8.46
CA THR A 76 -25.98 1.38 -9.06
C THR A 76 -26.75 0.47 -8.11
N PRO A 77 -28.10 0.34 -8.29
CA PRO A 77 -28.89 -0.62 -7.53
C PRO A 77 -28.45 -2.07 -7.73
N GLU A 78 -27.91 -2.39 -8.89
CA GLU A 78 -27.40 -3.72 -9.26
C GLU A 78 -26.21 -4.12 -8.41
N MET A 79 -25.27 -3.19 -8.15
CA MET A 79 -24.13 -3.41 -7.27
C MET A 79 -24.56 -3.86 -5.87
N ARG A 80 -25.61 -3.22 -5.35
CA ARG A 80 -26.14 -3.54 -4.02
C ARG A 80 -26.79 -4.93 -3.98
N LYS A 81 -27.58 -5.27 -5.03
CA LYS A 81 -28.27 -6.55 -5.13
C LYS A 81 -27.33 -7.73 -5.31
N SER A 82 -26.21 -7.49 -6.00
CA SER A 82 -25.22 -8.52 -6.35
C SER A 82 -24.04 -8.59 -5.38
N LEU A 83 -24.01 -7.73 -4.33
CA LEU A 83 -22.92 -7.71 -3.37
C LEU A 83 -22.66 -9.09 -2.76
N CYS A 84 -21.45 -9.56 -2.93
CA CYS A 84 -20.91 -10.75 -2.29
C CYS A 84 -19.61 -10.40 -1.59
N VAL A 85 -19.40 -10.96 -0.41
CA VAL A 85 -18.13 -10.84 0.33
C VAL A 85 -17.65 -12.23 0.64
N GLY A 86 -16.42 -12.52 0.29
CA GLY A 86 -15.75 -13.79 0.56
C GLY A 86 -14.42 -13.60 1.24
N ALA A 87 -14.07 -14.54 2.11
CA ALA A 87 -12.74 -14.58 2.71
C ALA A 87 -11.70 -15.00 1.67
N SER A 88 -10.52 -14.45 1.79
CA SER A 88 -9.36 -14.80 1.00
C SER A 88 -8.16 -15.12 1.90
N GLU A 89 -6.99 -15.30 1.30
CA GLU A 89 -5.78 -15.64 2.05
C GLU A 89 -5.29 -14.50 2.95
N ASN A 90 -4.58 -14.85 4.00
CA ASN A 90 -3.88 -13.92 4.89
C ASN A 90 -4.76 -12.82 5.53
N GLY A 91 -6.04 -13.11 5.79
CA GLY A 91 -6.96 -12.15 6.43
C GLY A 91 -7.53 -11.10 5.50
N TRP A 92 -7.30 -11.23 4.19
CA TRP A 92 -7.97 -10.43 3.19
C TRP A 92 -9.37 -10.95 2.90
N PHE A 93 -10.23 -10.06 2.42
CA PHE A 93 -11.57 -10.37 1.92
C PHE A 93 -11.73 -9.75 0.53
N VAL A 94 -12.60 -10.34 -0.26
CA VAL A 94 -12.98 -9.78 -1.57
C VAL A 94 -14.43 -9.36 -1.50
N ALA A 95 -14.69 -8.08 -1.72
CA ALA A 95 -16.02 -7.59 -2.02
C ALA A 95 -16.21 -7.61 -3.53
N SER A 96 -17.25 -8.29 -4.01
CA SER A 96 -17.59 -8.36 -5.42
C SER A 96 -19.04 -7.95 -5.65
N PHE A 97 -19.26 -7.27 -6.77
CA PHE A 97 -20.59 -6.85 -7.20
C PHE A 97 -20.60 -6.64 -8.71
N THR A 98 -21.81 -6.65 -9.28
CA THR A 98 -22.03 -6.45 -10.71
C THR A 98 -22.35 -4.99 -10.99
N ASN A 99 -21.61 -4.38 -11.90
CA ASN A 99 -21.91 -3.07 -12.46
C ASN A 99 -22.57 -3.23 -13.84
N CYS A 100 -23.62 -2.45 -14.09
CA CYS A 100 -24.24 -2.36 -15.40
C CYS A 100 -23.71 -1.11 -16.10
N LEU A 101 -23.03 -1.27 -17.22
CA LEU A 101 -22.54 -0.14 -18.02
C LEU A 101 -23.72 0.48 -18.76
N GLU A 102 -24.00 1.75 -18.48
CA GLU A 102 -25.25 2.46 -18.88
C GLU A 102 -25.57 2.42 -20.38
N ASP A 103 -24.56 2.35 -21.25
CA ASP A 103 -24.73 2.37 -22.71
C ASP A 103 -24.67 0.98 -23.37
N THR A 104 -24.47 -0.07 -22.58
CA THR A 104 -24.37 -1.42 -23.10
C THR A 104 -25.09 -2.38 -22.15
N LEU A 105 -25.74 -3.42 -22.69
CA LEU A 105 -26.28 -4.53 -21.89
C LEU A 105 -25.15 -5.39 -21.27
N LEU A 106 -23.94 -4.86 -21.18
CA LEU A 106 -22.79 -5.54 -20.64
C LEU A 106 -22.77 -5.37 -19.12
N MET A 107 -22.72 -6.50 -18.45
CA MET A 107 -22.54 -6.57 -17.00
C MET A 107 -21.07 -6.90 -16.72
N GLU A 108 -20.45 -6.08 -15.90
CA GLU A 108 -19.07 -6.29 -15.43
C GLU A 108 -19.10 -6.71 -13.96
N THR A 109 -18.34 -7.74 -13.62
CA THR A 109 -18.11 -8.09 -12.20
C THR A 109 -16.88 -7.37 -11.71
N ILE A 110 -17.06 -6.51 -10.72
CA ILE A 110 -15.99 -5.79 -10.05
C ILE A 110 -15.65 -6.56 -8.78
N CYS A 111 -14.35 -6.78 -8.56
CA CYS A 111 -13.81 -7.43 -7.36
C CYS A 111 -12.83 -6.51 -6.67
N ILE A 112 -13.05 -6.20 -5.40
CA ILE A 112 -12.20 -5.31 -4.62
C ILE A 112 -11.66 -6.04 -3.41
N PRO A 113 -10.36 -6.34 -3.39
CA PRO A 113 -9.70 -6.87 -2.21
C PRO A 113 -9.60 -5.82 -1.11
N VAL A 114 -9.99 -6.20 0.10
CA VAL A 114 -9.98 -5.33 1.27
C VAL A 114 -9.38 -6.05 2.47
N TYR A 115 -8.76 -5.30 3.36
CA TYR A 115 -8.17 -5.84 4.58
C TYR A 115 -8.70 -5.06 5.80
N PRO A 116 -9.50 -5.70 6.65
CA PRO A 116 -9.92 -5.14 7.92
C PRO A 116 -8.90 -5.45 9.03
N GLU A 117 -8.74 -4.52 9.96
CA GLU A 117 -7.93 -4.71 11.18
C GLU A 117 -8.76 -4.48 12.43
N GLN A 118 -8.39 -5.17 13.51
CA GLN A 118 -8.91 -4.85 14.85
C GLN A 118 -7.98 -3.87 15.55
N ILE A 119 -8.48 -2.66 15.76
CA ILE A 119 -7.78 -1.61 16.49
C ILE A 119 -8.54 -1.34 17.78
N GLU A 120 -7.92 -1.55 18.91
CA GLU A 120 -8.54 -1.41 20.25
C GLU A 120 -9.87 -2.20 20.38
N GLY A 121 -9.91 -3.41 19.80
CA GLY A 121 -11.08 -4.29 19.84
C GLY A 121 -12.22 -3.89 18.89
N ARG A 122 -12.01 -2.92 18.02
CA ARG A 122 -12.98 -2.50 16.99
C ARG A 122 -12.46 -2.81 15.61
N TRP A 123 -13.31 -3.36 14.76
CA TRP A 123 -12.97 -3.52 13.37
C TRP A 123 -12.94 -2.19 12.63
N GLN A 124 -11.91 -1.98 11.82
CA GLN A 124 -11.79 -0.86 10.88
C GLN A 124 -11.25 -1.40 9.55
N LEU A 125 -11.70 -0.83 8.43
CA LEU A 125 -11.12 -1.14 7.13
C LEU A 125 -9.78 -0.39 7.01
N ALA A 126 -8.69 -1.16 6.87
CA ALA A 126 -7.34 -0.62 6.90
C ALA A 126 -6.71 -0.49 5.51
N TYR A 127 -7.06 -1.39 4.57
CA TYR A 127 -6.53 -1.38 3.21
C TYR A 127 -7.59 -1.73 2.17
N ILE A 128 -7.41 -1.15 0.98
CA ILE A 128 -8.03 -1.60 -0.27
C ILE A 128 -6.91 -1.81 -1.30
N ALA A 129 -7.03 -2.85 -2.12
CA ALA A 129 -6.22 -3.02 -3.31
C ALA A 129 -7.01 -2.49 -4.50
N THR A 130 -6.52 -1.43 -5.13
CA THR A 130 -7.07 -0.96 -6.40
C THR A 130 -6.51 -1.85 -7.52
N THR A 131 -7.36 -2.25 -8.44
CA THR A 131 -7.18 -3.36 -9.36
C THR A 131 -6.20 -3.16 -10.52
N TRP A 132 -5.06 -2.59 -10.28
CA TRP A 132 -3.97 -2.62 -11.26
C TRP A 132 -3.23 -3.97 -11.29
N GLU A 133 -3.54 -4.89 -10.36
CA GLU A 133 -2.95 -6.23 -10.33
C GLU A 133 -3.86 -7.19 -11.09
N GLU A 134 -3.43 -7.62 -12.27
CA GLU A 134 -4.12 -8.57 -13.15
C GLU A 134 -4.40 -9.94 -12.50
N ASP A 135 -3.80 -10.23 -11.35
CA ASP A 135 -3.88 -11.50 -10.67
C ASP A 135 -4.57 -11.39 -9.30
N LEU A 136 -5.89 -11.12 -9.33
CA LEU A 136 -6.74 -11.11 -8.13
C LEU A 136 -6.74 -12.46 -7.38
N GLY A 137 -6.26 -13.54 -8.01
CA GLY A 137 -6.10 -14.85 -7.37
C GLY A 137 -4.96 -14.91 -6.36
N LYS A 138 -4.02 -13.95 -6.41
CA LYS A 138 -2.89 -13.83 -5.47
C LYS A 138 -3.07 -12.61 -4.60
N LEU A 139 -4.08 -12.65 -3.74
CA LEU A 139 -4.28 -11.58 -2.77
C LEU A 139 -3.07 -11.44 -1.88
N ILE A 140 -2.55 -10.25 -1.91
CA ILE A 140 -1.26 -9.93 -1.36
C ILE A 140 -1.45 -9.55 0.10
N SER A 141 -0.64 -10.17 0.96
CA SER A 141 -0.52 -9.74 2.36
C SER A 141 -0.25 -8.24 2.43
N PRO A 142 -0.70 -7.54 3.48
CA PRO A 142 -0.30 -6.16 3.72
C PRO A 142 1.21 -6.02 3.54
N LEU A 143 1.65 -4.93 2.91
CA LEU A 143 3.09 -4.71 2.76
C LEU A 143 3.72 -4.61 4.14
N ALA A 144 4.83 -5.32 4.32
CA ALA A 144 5.55 -5.33 5.59
C ALA A 144 5.91 -3.89 6.01
N ALA A 145 5.81 -3.62 7.31
CA ALA A 145 6.29 -2.35 7.86
C ALA A 145 7.77 -2.13 7.52
N PRO A 146 8.19 -0.87 7.34
CA PRO A 146 9.59 -0.54 7.10
C PRO A 146 10.50 -1.18 8.14
N LYS A 147 11.59 -1.80 7.68
CA LYS A 147 12.60 -2.42 8.53
C LYS A 147 13.69 -1.38 8.88
N ALA A 148 14.46 -1.67 9.92
CA ALA A 148 15.69 -0.89 10.14
C ALA A 148 16.61 -1.01 8.92
N ILE A 149 17.26 0.10 8.55
CA ILE A 149 18.27 0.09 7.48
C ILE A 149 19.47 -0.73 7.96
N ASP A 150 19.87 -1.71 7.16
CA ASP A 150 21.01 -2.60 7.45
C ASP A 150 22.30 -2.00 6.87
N GLU A 151 23.13 -1.46 7.74
CA GLU A 151 24.42 -0.84 7.37
C GLU A 151 25.61 -1.82 7.48
N SER A 152 25.36 -3.14 7.44
CA SER A 152 26.44 -4.15 7.53
C SER A 152 27.32 -4.19 6.27
N SER A 153 26.79 -3.82 5.11
CA SER A 153 27.54 -3.67 3.85
C SER A 153 26.87 -2.65 2.93
N PRO A 154 27.58 -2.12 1.91
CA PRO A 154 26.98 -1.23 0.90
C PRO A 154 25.73 -1.85 0.25
N THR A 155 25.82 -3.12 -0.15
CA THR A 155 24.70 -3.84 -0.78
C THR A 155 23.49 -3.96 0.14
N LYS A 156 23.69 -4.35 1.41
CA LYS A 156 22.60 -4.45 2.38
C LYS A 156 21.99 -3.10 2.72
N PHE A 157 22.82 -2.08 2.80
CA PHE A 157 22.36 -0.71 2.98
C PHE A 157 21.44 -0.26 1.84
N VAL A 158 21.89 -0.42 0.58
CA VAL A 158 21.08 -0.04 -0.58
C VAL A 158 19.83 -0.90 -0.70
N GLU A 159 19.92 -2.21 -0.49
CA GLU A 159 18.78 -3.13 -0.51
C GLU A 159 17.68 -2.67 0.48
N THR A 160 18.06 -2.48 1.74
CA THR A 160 17.09 -2.08 2.77
C THR A 160 16.61 -0.64 2.61
N PHE A 161 17.44 0.25 2.07
CA PHE A 161 17.04 1.60 1.71
C PHE A 161 15.95 1.58 0.63
N TYR A 162 16.18 0.89 -0.50
CA TYR A 162 15.20 0.81 -1.60
C TYR A 162 13.91 0.12 -1.16
N GLN A 163 13.98 -0.96 -0.38
CA GLN A 163 12.79 -1.62 0.17
C GLN A 163 11.96 -0.67 1.03
N ASN A 164 12.59 0.08 1.93
CA ASN A 164 11.88 1.03 2.79
C ASN A 164 11.37 2.25 2.02
N TYR A 165 12.12 2.70 1.02
CA TYR A 165 11.76 3.84 0.19
C TYR A 165 10.57 3.52 -0.71
N ALA A 166 10.58 2.36 -1.35
CA ALA A 166 9.57 1.95 -2.32
C ALA A 166 8.28 1.42 -1.68
N THR A 167 8.36 0.78 -0.50
CA THR A 167 7.19 0.16 0.16
C THR A 167 6.00 1.12 0.34
N PRO A 168 6.15 2.36 0.82
CA PRO A 168 5.04 3.29 0.96
C PRO A 168 4.38 3.65 -0.38
N PHE A 169 5.15 3.77 -1.45
CA PHE A 169 4.61 4.03 -2.80
C PHE A 169 3.84 2.82 -3.32
N ALA A 170 4.43 1.62 -3.24
CA ALA A 170 3.76 0.38 -3.62
C ALA A 170 2.49 0.10 -2.80
N ALA A 171 2.41 0.60 -1.57
CA ALA A 171 1.21 0.59 -0.73
C ALA A 171 0.23 1.72 -1.07
N MET A 172 0.57 2.62 -1.98
CA MET A 172 -0.16 3.85 -2.25
C MET A 172 -0.45 4.65 -0.96
N ASP A 173 0.54 4.69 -0.06
CA ASP A 173 0.41 5.38 1.22
C ASP A 173 0.33 6.89 1.01
N VAL A 174 -0.63 7.54 1.64
CA VAL A 174 -0.78 9.00 1.57
C VAL A 174 0.45 9.74 2.09
N ASP A 175 1.17 9.14 3.03
CA ASP A 175 2.38 9.72 3.61
C ASP A 175 3.66 9.29 2.87
N ALA A 176 3.56 8.55 1.75
CA ALA A 176 4.73 8.06 1.01
C ALA A 176 5.74 9.19 0.67
N PRO A 177 5.33 10.36 0.15
CA PRO A 177 6.27 11.45 -0.14
C PRO A 177 7.02 11.96 1.09
N GLU A 178 6.34 12.08 2.24
CA GLU A 178 6.94 12.52 3.49
C GLU A 178 7.90 11.46 4.06
N GLN A 179 7.56 10.17 3.96
CA GLN A 179 8.43 9.08 4.38
C GLN A 179 9.68 9.03 3.50
N ALA A 180 9.53 9.17 2.19
CA ALA A 180 10.62 9.24 1.23
C ALA A 180 11.56 10.43 1.52
N LYS A 181 11.00 11.61 1.77
CA LYS A 181 11.76 12.82 2.14
C LYS A 181 12.62 12.57 3.38
N ARG A 182 12.06 11.99 4.45
CA ARG A 182 12.83 11.66 5.67
C ARG A 182 13.97 10.69 5.41
N LEU A 183 13.77 9.71 4.52
CA LEU A 183 14.83 8.77 4.13
C LEU A 183 15.92 9.49 3.31
N ARG A 184 15.55 10.36 2.37
CA ARG A 184 16.53 11.18 1.63
C ARG A 184 17.35 12.07 2.56
N GLU A 185 16.70 12.84 3.44
CA GLU A 185 17.37 13.71 4.41
C GLU A 185 18.38 12.95 5.28
N LYS A 186 18.08 11.71 5.62
CA LYS A 186 18.92 10.90 6.51
C LYS A 186 20.03 10.16 5.77
N TYR A 187 19.77 9.65 4.56
CA TYR A 187 20.67 8.68 3.92
C TYR A 187 21.28 9.13 2.61
N LEU A 188 20.91 10.27 2.06
CA LEU A 188 21.62 10.86 0.92
C LEU A 188 22.69 11.86 1.39
N THR A 189 23.74 12.03 0.58
CA THR A 189 24.69 13.12 0.80
C THR A 189 24.02 14.48 0.58
N LYS A 190 24.54 15.52 1.21
CA LYS A 190 24.00 16.89 1.03
C LYS A 190 24.04 17.40 -0.42
N SER A 191 25.02 16.94 -1.20
CA SER A 191 25.11 17.25 -2.62
C SER A 191 23.94 16.65 -3.39
N LEU A 192 23.64 15.37 -3.15
CA LEU A 192 22.53 14.69 -3.81
C LEU A 192 21.17 15.22 -3.33
N GLN A 193 21.01 15.54 -2.04
CA GLN A 193 19.79 16.18 -1.54
C GLN A 193 19.46 17.47 -2.29
N LYS A 194 20.45 18.32 -2.56
CA LYS A 194 20.24 19.56 -3.33
C LYS A 194 19.70 19.33 -4.73
N VAL A 195 20.04 18.21 -5.37
CA VAL A 195 19.48 17.86 -6.68
C VAL A 195 17.97 17.65 -6.58
N PHE A 196 17.51 16.95 -5.54
CA PHE A 196 16.08 16.75 -5.29
C PHE A 196 15.36 18.05 -4.94
N ASP A 197 15.99 18.90 -4.10
CA ASP A 197 15.41 20.19 -3.70
C ASP A 197 15.28 21.13 -4.93
N SER A 198 16.31 21.18 -5.78
CA SER A 198 16.31 22.01 -7.01
C SER A 198 15.25 21.55 -8.02
N ALA A 199 15.03 20.24 -8.16
CA ALA A 199 13.98 19.71 -9.02
C ALA A 199 12.58 20.11 -8.52
N ALA A 200 12.40 20.18 -7.19
CA ALA A 200 11.15 20.61 -6.56
C ALA A 200 10.91 22.13 -6.71
N GLU A 201 11.98 22.95 -6.71
CA GLU A 201 11.92 24.42 -6.83
C GLU A 201 11.76 24.91 -8.29
N ALA A 202 12.13 24.11 -9.28
CA ALA A 202 12.12 24.50 -10.68
C ALA A 202 10.71 24.77 -11.24
N GLY A 203 9.65 24.56 -10.41
CA GLY A 203 8.31 25.08 -10.70
C GLY A 203 7.66 24.56 -11.98
N GLU A 204 8.12 23.45 -12.52
CA GLU A 204 7.43 22.76 -13.57
C GLU A 204 6.11 22.22 -12.99
N GLU A 205 5.04 22.62 -13.59
CA GLU A 205 3.63 22.55 -13.17
C GLU A 205 3.26 21.43 -12.17
N PRO A 206 2.24 21.65 -11.29
CA PRO A 206 1.84 20.70 -10.23
C PRO A 206 1.59 19.27 -10.69
N VAL A 207 1.45 19.04 -11.99
CA VAL A 207 1.28 17.73 -12.61
C VAL A 207 2.57 16.89 -12.55
N LEU A 208 3.75 17.52 -12.48
CA LEU A 208 5.05 16.83 -12.46
C LEU A 208 5.65 16.65 -11.06
N THR A 209 4.96 17.10 -10.01
CA THR A 209 5.45 17.05 -8.63
C THR A 209 5.55 15.65 -8.02
N HIS A 210 5.25 14.61 -8.78
CA HIS A 210 5.26 13.23 -8.30
C HIS A 210 6.33 12.35 -8.94
N TYR A 211 7.14 12.88 -9.88
CA TYR A 211 8.24 12.08 -10.45
C TYR A 211 9.34 11.88 -9.43
N ASP A 212 9.54 10.64 -9.04
CA ASP A 212 10.58 10.27 -8.08
C ASP A 212 11.83 9.78 -8.81
N LEU A 213 12.96 10.48 -8.58
CA LEU A 213 14.23 10.15 -9.24
C LEU A 213 14.83 8.81 -8.77
N ILE A 214 14.49 8.35 -7.56
CA ILE A 214 14.98 7.08 -7.02
C ILE A 214 14.20 5.90 -7.60
N LEU A 215 12.88 6.08 -7.79
CA LEU A 215 12.00 5.05 -8.33
C LEU A 215 11.72 5.20 -9.82
N HIS A 216 12.32 6.20 -10.47
CA HIS A 216 12.17 6.51 -11.89
C HIS A 216 10.72 6.59 -12.34
N GLY A 217 9.95 7.49 -11.73
CA GLY A 217 8.59 7.76 -12.19
C GLY A 217 7.56 7.92 -11.08
N TYR A 218 6.29 7.93 -11.51
CA TYR A 218 5.13 8.20 -10.67
C TYR A 218 4.53 6.92 -10.10
N ASP A 219 4.65 5.81 -10.82
CA ASP A 219 4.01 4.55 -10.54
C ASP A 219 5.03 3.51 -10.09
N PHE A 220 4.95 3.15 -8.83
CA PHE A 220 5.73 2.06 -8.28
C PHE A 220 4.80 1.11 -7.56
N ASP A 221 4.52 -0.02 -8.20
CA ASP A 221 3.57 -1.00 -7.73
C ASP A 221 4.21 -2.13 -6.90
N ARG A 222 3.41 -3.06 -6.46
CA ARG A 222 3.87 -4.21 -5.67
C ARG A 222 4.69 -5.21 -6.48
N SER A 223 4.48 -5.29 -7.78
CA SER A 223 5.27 -6.17 -8.66
C SER A 223 6.68 -5.60 -8.79
N ALA A 224 6.80 -4.29 -9.00
CA ALA A 224 8.07 -3.58 -9.00
C ALA A 224 8.82 -3.74 -7.67
N LEU A 225 8.12 -3.60 -6.53
CA LEU A 225 8.73 -3.82 -5.20
C LEU A 225 9.32 -5.22 -5.04
N LYS A 226 8.64 -6.25 -5.53
CA LYS A 226 9.11 -7.64 -5.47
C LYS A 226 10.27 -7.92 -6.42
N SER A 227 10.36 -7.18 -7.51
CA SER A 227 11.41 -7.34 -8.52
C SER A 227 12.72 -6.64 -8.15
N ILE A 228 12.75 -5.82 -7.08
CA ILE A 228 13.97 -5.14 -6.64
C ILE A 228 15.05 -6.17 -6.37
N SER A 229 16.14 -6.07 -7.11
CA SER A 229 17.37 -6.82 -6.88
C SER A 229 18.55 -5.87 -6.74
N VAL A 230 19.48 -6.22 -5.83
CA VAL A 230 20.63 -5.39 -5.50
C VAL A 230 21.88 -6.25 -5.52
N LYS A 231 22.86 -5.85 -6.33
CA LYS A 231 24.14 -6.55 -6.46
C LYS A 231 25.30 -5.57 -6.34
N LEU A 232 26.42 -6.03 -5.79
CA LEU A 232 27.63 -5.24 -5.81
C LEU A 232 28.10 -5.06 -7.26
N TRP A 233 28.43 -3.81 -7.63
CA TRP A 233 28.96 -3.46 -8.95
C TRP A 233 30.49 -3.33 -8.88
N ASP A 234 30.96 -2.53 -7.93
CA ASP A 234 32.38 -2.46 -7.53
C ASP A 234 32.49 -2.11 -6.03
N ASP A 235 33.67 -1.71 -5.55
CA ASP A 235 33.92 -1.46 -4.12
C ASP A 235 33.04 -0.38 -3.50
N GLN A 236 32.51 0.55 -4.29
CA GLN A 236 31.70 1.71 -3.83
C GLN A 236 30.39 1.87 -4.58
N GLU A 237 30.14 1.02 -5.56
CA GLU A 237 28.98 1.09 -6.43
C GLU A 237 28.14 -0.18 -6.32
N VAL A 238 26.83 0.02 -6.29
CA VAL A 238 25.85 -1.03 -6.15
C VAL A 238 24.83 -0.90 -7.29
N CYS A 239 24.64 -1.98 -8.02
CA CYS A 239 23.63 -2.06 -9.07
C CYS A 239 22.26 -2.38 -8.43
N VAL A 240 21.28 -1.54 -8.69
CA VAL A 240 19.87 -1.75 -8.33
C VAL A 240 19.08 -1.95 -9.61
N ARG A 241 18.30 -3.01 -9.66
CA ARG A 241 17.43 -3.34 -10.79
C ARG A 241 16.03 -3.61 -10.30
N PHE A 242 15.02 -3.14 -11.03
CA PHE A 242 13.61 -3.48 -10.82
C PHE A 242 12.82 -3.37 -12.12
N VAL A 243 11.67 -4.05 -12.19
CA VAL A 243 10.78 -4.06 -13.35
C VAL A 243 9.47 -3.40 -12.98
N LYS A 244 9.06 -2.40 -13.75
CA LYS A 244 7.79 -1.70 -13.61
C LYS A 244 6.83 -2.09 -14.72
N MET A 245 5.53 -2.04 -14.45
CA MET A 245 4.47 -2.29 -15.43
C MET A 245 4.63 -3.61 -16.20
N GLY A 246 5.30 -4.60 -15.55
CA GLY A 246 5.48 -5.94 -16.12
C GLY A 246 6.65 -6.12 -17.07
N ASP A 247 7.16 -5.08 -17.72
CA ASP A 247 8.17 -5.18 -18.78
C ASP A 247 9.21 -4.06 -18.83
N ILE A 248 9.00 -2.95 -18.11
CA ILE A 248 9.94 -1.83 -18.10
C ILE A 248 11.02 -2.07 -17.06
N GLU A 249 12.16 -2.56 -17.50
CA GLU A 249 13.33 -2.73 -16.64
C GLU A 249 14.04 -1.38 -16.41
N THR A 250 14.33 -1.10 -15.14
CA THR A 250 15.10 0.08 -14.72
C THR A 250 16.33 -0.40 -13.98
N VAL A 251 17.48 0.11 -14.38
CA VAL A 251 18.78 -0.23 -13.80
C VAL A 251 19.51 1.02 -13.35
N TYR A 252 19.92 1.05 -12.09
CA TYR A 252 20.72 2.13 -11.53
C TYR A 252 22.06 1.65 -11.01
N ILE A 253 23.08 2.47 -11.18
CA ILE A 253 24.34 2.38 -10.43
C ILE A 253 24.30 3.40 -9.32
N ILE A 254 24.31 2.92 -8.11
CA ILE A 254 24.24 3.73 -6.88
C ILE A 254 25.64 3.82 -6.28
N LYS A 255 26.17 5.03 -6.22
CA LYS A 255 27.41 5.30 -5.50
C LYS A 255 27.14 5.45 -4.02
N VAL A 256 27.87 4.69 -3.20
CA VAL A 256 27.73 4.67 -1.75
C VAL A 256 29.01 5.16 -1.09
N GLU A 257 28.90 6.11 -0.17
CA GLU A 257 30.00 6.62 0.65
C GLU A 257 29.84 6.18 2.10
N LYS A 258 30.94 5.75 2.71
CA LYS A 258 30.98 5.45 4.14
C LYS A 258 31.42 6.69 4.93
N THR A 259 30.55 7.15 5.80
CA THR A 259 30.81 8.27 6.71
C THR A 259 30.97 7.78 8.16
N PRO A 260 31.43 8.60 9.10
CA PRO A 260 31.44 8.24 10.52
C PRO A 260 30.06 7.89 11.09
N GLU A 261 28.98 8.39 10.45
CA GLU A 261 27.59 8.20 10.88
C GLU A 261 26.89 7.03 10.15
N GLY A 262 27.62 6.30 9.29
CA GLY A 262 27.09 5.19 8.49
C GLY A 262 27.21 5.44 6.99
N TYR A 263 26.51 4.63 6.19
CA TYR A 263 26.49 4.76 4.73
C TYR A 263 25.59 5.90 4.27
N ARG A 264 25.98 6.52 3.13
CA ARG A 264 25.19 7.54 2.42
C ARG A 264 25.17 7.24 0.93
N ILE A 265 24.06 7.46 0.27
CA ILE A 265 23.95 7.45 -1.19
C ILE A 265 24.52 8.80 -1.67
N ALA A 266 25.55 8.75 -2.51
CA ALA A 266 26.25 9.91 -3.01
C ALA A 266 25.87 10.28 -4.44
N ASP A 267 25.46 9.28 -5.24
CA ASP A 267 25.06 9.47 -6.62
C ASP A 267 24.12 8.35 -7.08
N ILE A 268 23.28 8.65 -8.08
CA ILE A 268 22.33 7.72 -8.69
C ILE A 268 22.40 7.94 -10.20
N ASN A 269 22.94 6.96 -10.91
CA ASN A 269 23.13 7.00 -12.35
C ASN A 269 22.25 5.93 -13.00
N GLU A 270 21.34 6.33 -13.88
CA GLU A 270 20.57 5.39 -14.70
C GLU A 270 21.46 4.83 -15.81
N LEU A 271 21.42 3.51 -15.97
CA LEU A 271 22.02 2.87 -17.14
C LEU A 271 20.98 2.81 -18.25
N SER A 272 21.26 3.48 -19.37
CA SER A 272 20.49 3.31 -20.60
C SER A 272 20.68 1.89 -21.18
N ASP A 273 19.69 1.39 -21.92
CA ASP A 273 19.66 0.04 -22.51
C ASP A 273 20.93 -0.35 -23.27
N ASP A 274 21.69 0.62 -23.76
CA ASP A 274 22.93 0.41 -24.52
C ASP A 274 24.15 0.08 -23.64
N GLY A 275 24.02 0.18 -22.33
CA GLY A 275 25.14 0.05 -21.37
C GLY A 275 25.03 -1.09 -20.35
N VAL A 276 23.97 -1.87 -20.39
CA VAL A 276 23.80 -2.99 -19.43
C VAL A 276 24.67 -4.16 -19.85
N PRO A 277 25.72 -4.52 -19.08
CA PRO A 277 26.43 -5.77 -19.35
C PRO A 277 25.46 -6.93 -19.13
N ALA A 278 25.43 -7.87 -20.07
CA ALA A 278 24.71 -9.11 -19.89
C ALA A 278 25.18 -9.76 -18.56
N VAL A 279 24.29 -9.86 -17.60
CA VAL A 279 24.57 -10.55 -16.35
C VAL A 279 24.43 -12.02 -16.65
N ASP A 280 25.56 -12.73 -16.72
CA ASP A 280 25.57 -14.18 -16.80
C ASP A 280 24.83 -14.75 -15.59
N ASP A 281 23.63 -15.27 -15.84
CA ASP A 281 22.80 -16.00 -14.86
C ASP A 281 23.33 -17.43 -14.66
N GLU A 282 24.61 -17.63 -14.48
CA GLU A 282 25.09 -18.93 -14.05
C GLU A 282 25.18 -18.99 -12.52
N PRO A 283 24.38 -19.86 -11.88
CA PRO A 283 24.60 -20.17 -10.49
C PRO A 283 25.92 -20.95 -10.40
N THR A 284 26.91 -20.35 -9.79
CA THR A 284 28.10 -21.07 -9.39
C THR A 284 27.70 -22.15 -8.41
N ILE A 285 27.92 -23.43 -8.82
CA ILE A 285 27.68 -24.66 -8.08
C ILE A 285 28.51 -24.68 -6.78
#